data_b0e2ae087cf1734a436176191c813ed9
#
_entry.id   b0e2ae087cf1734a436176191c813ed9
#
_cell.length_a   1.000
_cell.length_b   1.000
_cell.length_c   1.000
_cell.angle_alpha   90.00
_cell.angle_beta   90.00
_cell.angle_gamma   90.00
#
_symmetry.space_group_name_H-M   'P 1'
#
loop_
_entity.id
_entity.type
_entity.pdbx_description
1 polymer ?
#
loop_
_entity_poly.entity_id
_entity_poly.type
_entity_poly.pdbx_seq_one_letter_code
_entity_poly.pdbx_strand_id
1 'polypeptide(L)'
;MGLTATKAKTATARREVSKSRGGRPTKSAAIERDQRLIEVATRLFLDRGFDATSLDAVAEAARVSKPTVYSRYGDKRGLFAAVLRREIARWLAPLSAAAETQLSSASDIPVEQRLVEIGREMLNFTCGPDAVAFSRMMTSQAINFPDVAKLGKEEGWLKAVATTARFFDHLAAQGALDVDDTTIAAEVFLDVVVGHTHRMATFGTPMEFKAAEKRMRAAIKLFLAGAIGPANRIQGAPKAAQRRRPSR
;
A
#
# COMPACT_ATOMS: atom_id res chain seq x y z
N MET A 1 35.24 -85.02 16.74
CA MET A 1 33.98 -84.34 16.49
C MET A 1 34.15 -82.88 16.94
N GLY A 2 34.46 -82.00 16.00
CA GLY A 2 34.81 -80.65 16.30
C GLY A 2 33.67 -79.72 15.90
N LEU A 3 33.34 -78.77 16.77
CA LEU A 3 32.43 -77.67 16.51
C LEU A 3 33.28 -76.40 16.55
N THR A 4 33.42 -75.80 15.32
CA THR A 4 34.09 -74.50 15.14
C THR A 4 33.07 -73.41 15.34
N ALA A 5 33.25 -72.54 16.33
CA ALA A 5 32.46 -71.40 16.60
C ALA A 5 32.99 -70.21 15.75
N THR A 6 32.16 -69.71 14.80
CA THR A 6 32.46 -68.50 14.02
C THR A 6 32.09 -67.27 14.80
N LYS A 7 33.10 -66.41 15.12
CA LYS A 7 32.88 -65.07 15.72
C LYS A 7 32.36 -64.10 14.66
N ALA A 8 31.13 -63.63 14.84
CA ALA A 8 30.58 -62.48 14.09
C ALA A 8 31.21 -61.17 14.62
N LYS A 9 31.88 -60.42 13.77
CA LYS A 9 32.36 -59.04 14.00
C LYS A 9 31.21 -58.07 13.78
N THR A 10 30.73 -57.48 14.85
CA THR A 10 29.78 -56.34 14.80
C THR A 10 30.57 -55.08 14.40
N ALA A 11 30.37 -54.61 13.18
CA ALA A 11 30.90 -53.34 12.69
C ALA A 11 29.94 -52.22 13.11
N THR A 12 30.34 -51.41 14.11
CA THR A 12 29.65 -50.20 14.54
C THR A 12 29.86 -49.11 13.48
N ALA A 13 28.88 -48.90 12.63
CA ALA A 13 28.91 -47.79 11.67
C ALA A 13 28.76 -46.45 12.40
N ARG A 14 29.87 -45.76 12.55
CA ARG A 14 29.95 -44.40 13.08
C ARG A 14 29.37 -43.47 12.04
N ARG A 15 28.13 -43.01 12.26
CA ARG A 15 27.43 -42.02 11.40
C ARG A 15 28.18 -40.68 11.57
N GLU A 16 29.03 -40.35 10.62
CA GLU A 16 29.66 -39.03 10.53
C GLU A 16 28.54 -37.99 10.27
N VAL A 17 28.27 -37.17 11.29
CA VAL A 17 27.46 -35.96 11.14
C VAL A 17 28.29 -34.99 10.31
N SER A 18 28.00 -34.92 9.01
CA SER A 18 28.56 -33.94 8.13
C SER A 18 28.23 -32.53 8.68
N LYS A 19 29.22 -31.87 9.28
CA LYS A 19 29.19 -30.44 9.55
C LYS A 19 29.08 -29.73 8.20
N SER A 20 27.89 -29.17 7.88
CA SER A 20 27.71 -28.34 6.73
C SER A 20 28.70 -27.16 6.82
N ARG A 21 29.71 -27.17 5.95
CA ARG A 21 30.61 -26.02 5.73
C ARG A 21 29.75 -24.83 5.37
N GLY A 22 29.78 -23.76 6.19
CA GLY A 22 29.12 -22.50 5.95
C GLY A 22 29.61 -21.84 4.67
N GLY A 23 29.06 -22.25 3.54
CA GLY A 23 29.23 -21.56 2.27
C GLY A 23 28.49 -20.21 2.35
N ARG A 24 29.06 -19.20 1.67
CA ARG A 24 28.37 -17.88 1.51
C ARG A 24 26.93 -18.14 1.07
N PRO A 25 25.92 -17.58 1.77
CA PRO A 25 24.52 -17.83 1.44
C PRO A 25 24.25 -17.53 -0.02
N THR A 26 23.47 -18.39 -0.68
CA THR A 26 23.03 -18.10 -2.05
C THR A 26 22.25 -16.80 -2.08
N LYS A 27 22.23 -16.12 -3.22
CA LYS A 27 21.50 -14.85 -3.40
C LYS A 27 20.01 -15.01 -3.02
N SER A 28 19.41 -16.15 -3.34
CA SER A 28 18.04 -16.49 -2.95
C SER A 28 17.87 -16.59 -1.42
N ALA A 29 18.74 -17.33 -0.75
CA ALA A 29 18.69 -17.47 0.71
C ALA A 29 18.95 -16.15 1.47
N ALA A 30 19.66 -15.20 0.84
CA ALA A 30 19.84 -13.87 1.39
C ALA A 30 18.55 -13.02 1.27
N ILE A 31 17.86 -13.11 0.12
CA ILE A 31 16.57 -12.45 -0.11
C ILE A 31 15.50 -12.98 0.83
N GLU A 32 15.38 -14.30 0.96
CA GLU A 32 14.41 -14.94 1.87
C GLU A 32 14.62 -14.54 3.34
N ARG A 33 15.87 -14.46 3.76
CA ARG A 33 16.22 -13.97 5.11
C ARG A 33 15.81 -12.52 5.32
N ASP A 34 16.01 -11.69 4.34
CA ASP A 34 15.61 -10.30 4.40
C ASP A 34 14.10 -10.13 4.45
N GLN A 35 13.38 -10.84 3.62
CA GLN A 35 11.92 -10.85 3.64
C GLN A 35 11.39 -11.26 5.01
N ARG A 36 11.93 -12.33 5.58
CA ARG A 36 11.56 -12.78 6.94
C ARG A 36 11.85 -11.72 7.99
N LEU A 37 13.02 -11.05 7.91
CA LEU A 37 13.39 -10.00 8.85
C LEU A 37 12.41 -8.83 8.79
N ILE A 38 12.07 -8.37 7.59
CA ILE A 38 11.07 -7.31 7.40
C ILE A 38 9.69 -7.75 7.91
N GLU A 39 9.27 -9.02 7.69
CA GLU A 39 8.01 -9.55 8.23
C GLU A 39 7.95 -9.53 9.75
N VAL A 40 9.03 -9.97 10.39
CA VAL A 40 9.15 -9.94 11.86
C VAL A 40 9.14 -8.50 12.38
N ALA A 41 9.88 -7.60 11.72
CA ALA A 41 9.90 -6.18 12.07
C ALA A 41 8.51 -5.55 11.93
N THR A 42 7.81 -5.85 10.83
CA THR A 42 6.43 -5.40 10.59
C THR A 42 5.51 -5.78 11.76
N ARG A 43 5.51 -7.05 12.17
CA ARG A 43 4.69 -7.52 13.31
C ARG A 43 5.06 -6.82 14.61
N LEU A 44 6.35 -6.71 14.93
CA LEU A 44 6.79 -6.05 16.17
C LEU A 44 6.41 -4.56 16.19
N PHE A 45 6.49 -3.86 15.05
CA PHE A 45 6.03 -2.48 14.96
C PHE A 45 4.51 -2.37 15.11
N LEU A 46 3.74 -3.28 14.53
CA LEU A 46 2.27 -3.29 14.66
C LEU A 46 1.83 -3.62 16.09
N ASP A 47 2.49 -4.60 16.73
CA ASP A 47 2.11 -5.09 18.06
C ASP A 47 2.54 -4.15 19.19
N ARG A 48 3.74 -3.54 19.09
CA ARG A 48 4.39 -2.78 20.17
C ARG A 48 4.50 -1.28 19.89
N GLY A 49 4.27 -0.87 18.65
CA GLY A 49 4.53 0.49 18.20
C GLY A 49 6.01 0.75 17.90
N PHE A 50 6.29 1.96 17.39
CA PHE A 50 7.65 2.36 17.05
C PHE A 50 8.57 2.39 18.27
N ASP A 51 8.16 3.07 19.36
CA ASP A 51 9.05 3.35 20.50
C ASP A 51 9.48 2.09 21.24
N ALA A 52 8.59 1.13 21.46
CA ALA A 52 8.86 -0.11 22.18
C ALA A 52 9.54 -1.21 21.33
N THR A 53 9.71 -0.97 20.02
CA THR A 53 10.44 -1.92 19.14
C THR A 53 11.92 -1.56 19.08
N SER A 54 12.81 -2.55 19.28
CA SER A 54 14.27 -2.39 19.14
C SER A 54 14.83 -3.29 18.03
N LEU A 55 15.98 -2.89 17.43
CA LEU A 55 16.67 -3.72 16.45
C LEU A 55 17.10 -5.06 17.05
N ASP A 56 17.46 -5.08 18.33
CA ASP A 56 17.87 -6.29 19.05
C ASP A 56 16.71 -7.28 19.17
N ALA A 57 15.51 -6.79 19.53
CA ALA A 57 14.31 -7.62 19.58
C ALA A 57 13.92 -8.17 18.20
N VAL A 58 14.10 -7.37 17.14
CA VAL A 58 13.89 -7.84 15.77
C VAL A 58 14.91 -8.89 15.37
N ALA A 59 16.20 -8.69 15.68
CA ALA A 59 17.27 -9.64 15.38
C ALA A 59 17.02 -11.00 16.04
N GLU A 60 16.64 -10.99 17.32
CA GLU A 60 16.31 -12.18 18.10
C GLU A 60 15.09 -12.91 17.50
N ALA A 61 13.99 -12.21 17.29
CA ALA A 61 12.76 -12.80 16.76
C ALA A 61 12.91 -13.31 15.32
N ALA A 62 13.71 -12.64 14.48
CA ALA A 62 14.02 -13.07 13.11
C ALA A 62 15.11 -14.15 13.03
N ARG A 63 15.76 -14.47 14.16
CA ARG A 63 16.91 -15.41 14.25
C ARG A 63 18.05 -15.02 13.32
N VAL A 64 18.38 -13.73 13.30
CA VAL A 64 19.55 -13.18 12.59
C VAL A 64 20.50 -12.52 13.60
N SER A 65 21.77 -12.40 13.22
CA SER A 65 22.73 -11.73 14.10
C SER A 65 22.46 -10.22 14.18
N LYS A 66 22.62 -9.61 15.36
CA LYS A 66 22.51 -8.16 15.55
C LYS A 66 23.36 -7.38 14.54
N PRO A 67 24.66 -7.72 14.32
CA PRO A 67 25.47 -7.05 13.31
C PRO A 67 24.87 -7.06 11.91
N THR A 68 24.15 -8.13 11.54
CA THR A 68 23.46 -8.21 10.24
C THR A 68 22.35 -7.18 10.13
N VAL A 69 21.56 -6.98 11.19
CA VAL A 69 20.46 -5.99 11.20
C VAL A 69 21.03 -4.58 11.16
N TYR A 70 22.03 -4.29 12.02
CA TYR A 70 22.66 -2.98 12.08
C TYR A 70 23.40 -2.62 10.78
N SER A 71 24.15 -3.55 10.17
CA SER A 71 24.85 -3.28 8.91
C SER A 71 23.91 -3.00 7.74
N ARG A 72 22.68 -3.55 7.78
CA ARG A 72 21.72 -3.43 6.68
C ARG A 72 20.81 -2.21 6.80
N TYR A 73 20.35 -1.90 8.00
CA TYR A 73 19.35 -0.86 8.22
C TYR A 73 19.90 0.35 8.99
N GLY A 74 21.11 0.26 9.55
CA GLY A 74 21.72 1.30 10.34
C GLY A 74 21.11 1.41 11.73
N ASP A 75 19.91 1.92 11.80
CA ASP A 75 19.17 2.17 13.04
C ASP A 75 17.69 1.74 12.95
N LYS A 76 16.93 1.98 14.02
CA LYS A 76 15.51 1.68 14.09
C LYS A 76 14.70 2.46 13.04
N ARG A 77 15.10 3.69 12.74
CA ARG A 77 14.46 4.52 11.73
C ARG A 77 14.65 3.96 10.32
N GLY A 78 15.88 3.54 9.99
CA GLY A 78 16.18 2.88 8.72
C GLY A 78 15.41 1.57 8.54
N LEU A 79 15.29 0.77 9.61
CA LEU A 79 14.47 -0.44 9.58
C LEU A 79 12.99 -0.11 9.39
N PHE A 80 12.46 0.90 10.11
CA PHE A 80 11.08 1.34 9.96
C PHE A 80 10.78 1.86 8.55
N ALA A 81 11.69 2.65 7.97
CA ALA A 81 11.58 3.10 6.59
C ALA A 81 11.53 1.93 5.58
N ALA A 82 12.33 0.88 5.78
CA ALA A 82 12.29 -0.31 4.94
C ALA A 82 10.97 -1.09 5.07
N VAL A 83 10.46 -1.23 6.30
CA VAL A 83 9.14 -1.82 6.56
C VAL A 83 8.04 -0.99 5.90
N LEU A 84 8.06 0.32 6.07
CA LEU A 84 7.08 1.23 5.49
C LEU A 84 7.05 1.16 3.96
N ARG A 85 8.22 1.13 3.29
CA ARG A 85 8.29 0.95 1.82
C ARG A 85 7.63 -0.35 1.37
N ARG A 86 7.90 -1.44 2.08
CA ARG A 86 7.28 -2.74 1.76
C ARG A 86 5.76 -2.70 1.93
N GLU A 87 5.27 -2.13 3.02
CA GLU A 87 3.84 -2.04 3.27
C GLU A 87 3.15 -1.12 2.27
N ILE A 88 3.73 0.04 1.96
CA ILE A 88 3.23 0.93 0.90
C ILE A 88 3.14 0.19 -0.44
N ALA A 89 4.18 -0.53 -0.84
CA ALA A 89 4.16 -1.30 -2.08
C ALA A 89 3.06 -2.36 -2.07
N ARG A 90 2.84 -3.03 -0.93
CA ARG A 90 1.76 -4.01 -0.75
C ARG A 90 0.38 -3.36 -0.86
N TRP A 91 0.20 -2.15 -0.32
CA TRP A 91 -1.08 -1.43 -0.36
C TRP A 91 -1.38 -0.82 -1.73
N LEU A 92 -0.35 -0.40 -2.47
CA LEU A 92 -0.52 0.16 -3.81
C LEU A 92 -0.70 -0.91 -4.90
N ALA A 93 -0.21 -2.13 -4.70
CA ALA A 93 -0.28 -3.18 -5.72
C ALA A 93 -1.71 -3.47 -6.22
N PRO A 94 -2.74 -3.59 -5.35
CA PRO A 94 -4.11 -3.82 -5.81
C PRO A 94 -4.72 -2.61 -6.53
N LEU A 95 -4.41 -1.38 -6.11
CA LEU A 95 -4.83 -0.17 -6.82
C LEU A 95 -4.24 -0.17 -8.24
N SER A 96 -2.95 -0.46 -8.37
CA SER A 96 -2.28 -0.54 -9.67
C SER A 96 -2.87 -1.64 -10.54
N ALA A 97 -3.10 -2.83 -9.99
CA ALA A 97 -3.70 -3.95 -10.71
C ALA A 97 -5.15 -3.65 -11.14
N ALA A 98 -5.96 -3.03 -10.27
CA ALA A 98 -7.31 -2.62 -10.60
C ALA A 98 -7.32 -1.55 -11.70
N ALA A 99 -6.45 -0.54 -11.62
CA ALA A 99 -6.31 0.48 -12.67
C ALA A 99 -5.88 -0.14 -14.00
N GLU A 100 -4.90 -1.03 -14.02
CA GLU A 100 -4.45 -1.73 -15.24
C GLU A 100 -5.55 -2.60 -15.84
N THR A 101 -6.31 -3.33 -15.01
CA THR A 101 -7.46 -4.12 -15.45
C THR A 101 -8.50 -3.23 -16.11
N GLN A 102 -8.78 -2.05 -15.54
CA GLN A 102 -9.74 -1.11 -16.10
C GLN A 102 -9.23 -0.43 -17.37
N LEU A 103 -7.92 -0.24 -17.53
CA LEU A 103 -7.31 0.25 -18.77
C LEU A 103 -7.43 -0.77 -19.91
N SER A 104 -7.38 -2.07 -19.60
CA SER A 104 -7.47 -3.16 -20.56
C SER A 104 -8.91 -3.60 -20.86
N SER A 105 -9.89 -3.15 -20.07
CA SER A 105 -11.28 -3.54 -20.21
C SER A 105 -11.95 -2.87 -21.41
N ALA A 106 -12.87 -3.58 -22.06
CA ALA A 106 -13.70 -3.04 -23.14
C ALA A 106 -14.47 -1.81 -22.67
N SER A 107 -14.72 -0.87 -23.61
CA SER A 107 -15.39 0.42 -23.37
C SER A 107 -16.82 0.30 -22.84
N ASP A 108 -17.39 -0.89 -22.81
CA ASP A 108 -18.81 -1.15 -22.51
C ASP A 108 -19.15 -1.08 -21.00
N ILE A 109 -18.13 -1.07 -20.12
CA ILE A 109 -18.37 -0.99 -18.67
C ILE A 109 -18.59 0.48 -18.28
N PRO A 110 -19.74 0.82 -17.63
CA PRO A 110 -19.99 2.18 -17.19
C PRO A 110 -18.88 2.73 -16.28
N VAL A 111 -18.48 3.98 -16.47
CA VAL A 111 -17.42 4.66 -15.70
C VAL A 111 -17.67 4.56 -14.19
N GLU A 112 -18.93 4.73 -13.75
CA GLU A 112 -19.29 4.59 -12.33
C GLU A 112 -18.89 3.22 -11.79
N GLN A 113 -19.15 2.15 -12.54
CA GLN A 113 -18.81 0.78 -12.11
C GLN A 113 -17.29 0.60 -12.03
N ARG A 114 -16.54 1.11 -13.00
CA ARG A 114 -15.07 1.07 -13.03
C ARG A 114 -14.48 1.79 -11.82
N LEU A 115 -14.99 2.97 -11.47
CA LEU A 115 -14.55 3.73 -10.29
C LEU A 115 -14.94 3.05 -8.97
N VAL A 116 -16.10 2.38 -8.93
CA VAL A 116 -16.53 1.61 -7.75
C VAL A 116 -15.59 0.44 -7.48
N GLU A 117 -15.13 -0.28 -8.50
CA GLU A 117 -14.17 -1.37 -8.31
C GLU A 117 -12.84 -0.85 -7.76
N ILE A 118 -12.29 0.21 -8.35
CA ILE A 118 -11.07 0.87 -7.85
C ILE A 118 -11.27 1.35 -6.41
N GLY A 119 -12.37 2.03 -6.13
CA GLY A 119 -12.67 2.55 -4.79
C GLY A 119 -12.83 1.44 -3.73
N ARG A 120 -13.41 0.29 -4.11
CA ARG A 120 -13.56 -0.87 -3.21
C ARG A 120 -12.19 -1.44 -2.85
N GLU A 121 -11.31 -1.64 -3.84
CA GLU A 121 -9.94 -2.09 -3.58
C GLU A 121 -9.20 -1.13 -2.65
N MET A 122 -9.33 0.16 -2.89
CA MET A 122 -8.73 1.18 -2.03
C MET A 122 -9.25 1.12 -0.59
N LEU A 123 -10.56 0.97 -0.39
CA LEU A 123 -11.15 0.84 0.95
C LEU A 123 -10.63 -0.40 1.68
N ASN A 124 -10.57 -1.55 1.00
CA ASN A 124 -10.09 -2.80 1.57
C ASN A 124 -8.66 -2.66 2.11
N PHE A 125 -7.80 -1.95 1.39
CA PHE A 125 -6.40 -1.82 1.78
C PHE A 125 -6.13 -0.68 2.75
N THR A 126 -6.63 0.53 2.46
CA THR A 126 -6.28 1.73 3.25
C THR A 126 -7.01 1.78 4.60
N CYS A 127 -8.17 1.13 4.72
CA CYS A 127 -8.94 1.08 5.95
C CYS A 127 -8.72 -0.23 6.74
N GLY A 128 -7.87 -1.12 6.25
CA GLY A 128 -7.48 -2.33 6.98
C GLY A 128 -6.70 -1.99 8.26
N PRO A 129 -6.75 -2.87 9.28
CA PRO A 129 -6.17 -2.60 10.60
C PRO A 129 -4.67 -2.28 10.55
N ASP A 130 -3.91 -3.00 9.74
CA ASP A 130 -2.47 -2.79 9.58
C ASP A 130 -2.17 -1.42 8.95
N ALA A 131 -2.89 -1.04 7.87
CA ALA A 131 -2.69 0.23 7.20
C ALA A 131 -3.02 1.41 8.12
N VAL A 132 -4.09 1.29 8.91
CA VAL A 132 -4.47 2.29 9.92
C VAL A 132 -3.42 2.38 11.03
N ALA A 133 -2.92 1.26 11.54
CA ALA A 133 -1.86 1.24 12.55
C ALA A 133 -0.57 1.89 12.03
N PHE A 134 -0.14 1.58 10.82
CA PHE A 134 1.02 2.24 10.18
C PHE A 134 0.77 3.73 9.93
N SER A 135 -0.42 4.13 9.50
CA SER A 135 -0.77 5.54 9.31
C SER A 135 -0.66 6.33 10.62
N ARG A 136 -1.18 5.78 11.72
CA ARG A 136 -1.04 6.38 13.05
C ARG A 136 0.42 6.50 13.48
N MET A 137 1.19 5.43 13.31
CA MET A 137 2.61 5.37 13.66
C MET A 137 3.41 6.38 12.82
N MET A 138 3.20 6.44 11.52
CA MET A 138 3.84 7.40 10.62
C MET A 138 3.49 8.84 11.02
N THR A 139 2.22 9.13 11.30
CA THR A 139 1.77 10.46 11.72
C THR A 139 2.39 10.86 13.06
N SER A 140 2.45 9.96 14.05
CA SER A 140 3.06 10.24 15.36
C SER A 140 4.56 10.51 15.28
N GLN A 141 5.24 9.90 14.31
CA GLN A 141 6.69 10.05 14.11
C GLN A 141 7.06 11.15 13.08
N ALA A 142 6.09 11.74 12.39
CA ALA A 142 6.33 12.69 11.29
C ALA A 142 7.15 13.91 11.69
N ILE A 143 6.95 14.43 12.91
CA ILE A 143 7.69 15.58 13.43
C ILE A 143 9.14 15.20 13.75
N ASN A 144 9.34 14.02 14.36
CA ASN A 144 10.66 13.54 14.79
C ASN A 144 11.49 13.00 13.61
N PHE A 145 10.82 12.43 12.61
CA PHE A 145 11.43 11.78 11.45
C PHE A 145 10.80 12.29 10.15
N PRO A 146 11.13 13.52 9.71
CA PRO A 146 10.55 14.12 8.50
C PRO A 146 10.81 13.31 7.21
N ASP A 147 11.92 12.58 7.16
CA ASP A 147 12.26 11.67 6.06
C ASP A 147 11.30 10.47 5.95
N VAL A 148 10.79 9.97 7.07
CA VAL A 148 9.75 8.91 7.08
C VAL A 148 8.41 9.48 6.58
N ALA A 149 8.05 10.69 7.00
CA ALA A 149 6.86 11.37 6.50
C ALA A 149 6.96 11.66 4.99
N LYS A 150 8.13 12.13 4.53
CA LYS A 150 8.43 12.35 3.11
C LYS A 150 8.28 11.06 2.30
N LEU A 151 8.80 9.94 2.81
CA LEU A 151 8.66 8.64 2.18
C LEU A 151 7.19 8.23 2.02
N GLY A 152 6.38 8.38 3.07
CA GLY A 152 4.93 8.10 3.01
C GLY A 152 4.22 8.96 1.96
N LYS A 153 4.59 10.25 1.86
CA LYS A 153 4.08 11.15 0.83
C LYS A 153 4.50 10.71 -0.57
N GLU A 154 5.81 10.54 -0.80
CA GLU A 154 6.36 10.34 -2.15
C GLU A 154 6.08 8.93 -2.69
N GLU A 155 6.29 7.90 -1.88
CA GLU A 155 6.12 6.51 -2.30
C GLU A 155 4.69 6.00 -2.09
N GLY A 156 3.91 6.61 -1.20
CA GLY A 156 2.51 6.27 -0.96
C GLY A 156 1.55 7.15 -1.73
N TRP A 157 1.29 8.34 -1.18
CA TRP A 157 0.25 9.24 -1.70
C TRP A 157 0.47 9.66 -3.15
N LEU A 158 1.64 10.19 -3.50
CA LEU A 158 1.90 10.66 -4.87
C LEU A 158 1.86 9.54 -5.91
N LYS A 159 2.24 8.32 -5.55
CA LYS A 159 2.09 7.16 -6.44
C LYS A 159 0.64 6.75 -6.63
N ALA A 160 -0.18 6.80 -5.55
CA ALA A 160 -1.61 6.54 -5.66
C ALA A 160 -2.27 7.58 -6.59
N VAL A 161 -1.96 8.88 -6.40
CA VAL A 161 -2.42 9.96 -7.27
C VAL A 161 -2.01 9.72 -8.71
N ALA A 162 -0.72 9.46 -8.98
CA ALA A 162 -0.23 9.25 -10.34
C ALA A 162 -0.87 8.02 -11.03
N THR A 163 -1.13 6.95 -10.28
CA THR A 163 -1.81 5.76 -10.80
C THR A 163 -3.26 6.08 -11.18
N THR A 164 -3.97 6.80 -10.32
CA THR A 164 -5.36 7.21 -10.56
C THR A 164 -5.45 8.23 -11.68
N ALA A 165 -4.52 9.19 -11.75
CA ALA A 165 -4.47 10.20 -12.81
C ALA A 165 -4.29 9.56 -14.19
N ARG A 166 -3.37 8.58 -14.34
CA ARG A 166 -3.22 7.83 -15.61
C ARG A 166 -4.51 7.13 -16.03
N PHE A 167 -5.27 6.61 -15.08
CA PHE A 167 -6.57 6.03 -15.39
C PHE A 167 -7.57 7.11 -15.83
N PHE A 168 -7.54 8.29 -15.23
CA PHE A 168 -8.38 9.42 -15.62
C PHE A 168 -7.99 10.00 -16.97
N ASP A 169 -6.69 10.06 -17.31
CA ASP A 169 -6.22 10.41 -18.66
C ASP A 169 -6.84 9.50 -19.72
N HIS A 170 -6.89 8.20 -19.44
CA HIS A 170 -7.51 7.23 -20.34
C HIS A 170 -9.03 7.46 -20.47
N LEU A 171 -9.74 7.72 -19.38
CA LEU A 171 -11.17 8.05 -19.42
C LEU A 171 -11.45 9.36 -20.16
N ALA A 172 -10.61 10.37 -19.95
CA ALA A 172 -10.73 11.65 -20.65
C ALA A 172 -10.48 11.49 -22.16
N ALA A 173 -9.47 10.70 -22.55
CA ALA A 173 -9.21 10.39 -23.96
C ALA A 173 -10.38 9.66 -24.65
N GLN A 174 -11.18 8.90 -23.88
CA GLN A 174 -12.42 8.25 -24.36
C GLN A 174 -13.65 9.18 -24.33
N GLY A 175 -13.52 10.43 -23.87
CA GLY A 175 -14.63 11.34 -23.66
C GLY A 175 -15.57 10.94 -22.51
N ALA A 176 -15.16 10.00 -21.66
CA ALA A 176 -15.94 9.48 -20.55
C ALA A 176 -15.77 10.32 -19.27
N LEU A 177 -14.75 11.18 -19.22
CA LEU A 177 -14.47 12.12 -18.14
C LEU A 177 -14.13 13.49 -18.77
N ASP A 178 -14.68 14.58 -18.21
CA ASP A 178 -14.38 15.96 -18.61
C ASP A 178 -13.82 16.71 -17.40
N VAL A 179 -12.49 16.73 -17.30
CA VAL A 179 -11.75 17.38 -16.21
C VAL A 179 -10.56 18.15 -16.80
N ASP A 180 -10.29 19.33 -16.27
CA ASP A 180 -9.20 20.19 -16.76
C ASP A 180 -7.80 19.65 -16.37
N ASP A 181 -7.69 18.99 -15.22
CA ASP A 181 -6.45 18.44 -14.67
C ASP A 181 -6.75 17.09 -14.01
N THR A 182 -6.25 16.02 -14.62
CA THR A 182 -6.45 14.65 -14.16
C THR A 182 -5.72 14.35 -12.86
N THR A 183 -4.63 15.07 -12.55
CA THR A 183 -3.90 14.94 -11.28
C THR A 183 -4.73 15.51 -10.14
N ILE A 184 -5.26 16.73 -10.29
CA ILE A 184 -6.16 17.33 -9.30
C ILE A 184 -7.44 16.50 -9.15
N ALA A 185 -8.01 16.03 -10.25
CA ALA A 185 -9.17 15.16 -10.21
C ALA A 185 -8.90 13.85 -9.45
N ALA A 186 -7.70 13.27 -9.62
CA ALA A 186 -7.28 12.07 -8.88
C ALA A 186 -7.12 12.35 -7.37
N GLU A 187 -6.51 13.48 -7.00
CA GLU A 187 -6.39 13.89 -5.59
C GLU A 187 -7.78 14.05 -4.95
N VAL A 188 -8.68 14.78 -5.58
CA VAL A 188 -10.06 14.97 -5.11
C VAL A 188 -10.79 13.64 -5.01
N PHE A 189 -10.66 12.77 -6.01
CA PHE A 189 -11.29 11.44 -6.00
C PHE A 189 -10.82 10.60 -4.82
N LEU A 190 -9.51 10.52 -4.59
CA LEU A 190 -8.92 9.77 -3.49
C LEU A 190 -9.40 10.30 -2.13
N ASP A 191 -9.45 11.61 -1.95
CA ASP A 191 -9.92 12.25 -0.71
C ASP A 191 -11.40 12.00 -0.43
N VAL A 192 -12.27 12.11 -1.43
CA VAL A 192 -13.72 11.93 -1.20
C VAL A 192 -14.12 10.46 -1.08
N VAL A 193 -13.42 9.57 -1.78
CA VAL A 193 -13.73 8.13 -1.80
C VAL A 193 -13.22 7.42 -0.56
N VAL A 194 -11.96 7.66 -0.18
CA VAL A 194 -11.28 6.92 0.89
C VAL A 194 -10.95 7.79 2.10
N GLY A 195 -10.59 9.07 1.89
CA GLY A 195 -9.99 9.93 2.91
C GLY A 195 -10.82 10.07 4.17
N HIS A 196 -12.15 10.21 4.06
CA HIS A 196 -13.02 10.28 5.25
C HIS A 196 -13.01 8.97 6.04
N THR A 197 -13.19 7.84 5.37
CA THR A 197 -13.26 6.52 6.03
C THR A 197 -11.94 6.18 6.71
N HIS A 198 -10.82 6.44 6.02
CA HIS A 198 -9.48 6.26 6.58
C HIS A 198 -9.24 7.17 7.80
N ARG A 199 -9.65 8.43 7.74
CA ARG A 199 -9.53 9.38 8.85
C ARG A 199 -10.33 8.93 10.07
N MET A 200 -11.56 8.45 9.90
CA MET A 200 -12.34 7.91 11.01
C MET A 200 -11.67 6.68 11.64
N ALA A 201 -11.16 5.77 10.83
CA ALA A 201 -10.40 4.62 11.30
C ALA A 201 -9.13 5.06 12.07
N THR A 202 -8.41 6.06 11.57
CA THR A 202 -7.23 6.62 12.24
C THR A 202 -7.57 7.26 13.59
N PHE A 203 -8.74 7.87 13.74
CA PHE A 203 -9.23 8.42 15.02
C PHE A 203 -9.76 7.36 15.99
N GLY A 204 -9.79 6.08 15.62
CA GLY A 204 -10.28 5.00 16.47
C GLY A 204 -11.78 4.76 16.38
N THR A 205 -12.44 5.37 15.41
CA THR A 205 -13.86 5.22 15.13
C THR A 205 -14.09 4.64 13.73
N PRO A 206 -13.60 3.40 13.44
CA PRO A 206 -13.73 2.81 12.12
C PRO A 206 -15.20 2.63 11.73
N MET A 207 -15.49 2.92 10.48
CA MET A 207 -16.81 2.65 9.92
C MET A 207 -16.96 1.16 9.64
N GLU A 208 -18.19 0.63 9.82
CA GLU A 208 -18.53 -0.68 9.29
C GLU A 208 -18.36 -0.71 7.77
N PHE A 209 -17.83 -1.81 7.22
CA PHE A 209 -17.49 -1.92 5.79
C PHE A 209 -18.66 -1.56 4.86
N LYS A 210 -19.87 -2.05 5.18
CA LYS A 210 -21.08 -1.76 4.39
C LYS A 210 -21.43 -0.27 4.38
N ALA A 211 -21.24 0.42 5.51
CA ALA A 211 -21.46 1.86 5.61
C ALA A 211 -20.38 2.64 4.83
N ALA A 212 -19.12 2.21 4.91
CA ALA A 212 -18.01 2.76 4.16
C ALA A 212 -18.22 2.61 2.63
N GLU A 213 -18.64 1.43 2.17
CA GLU A 213 -18.95 1.18 0.76
C GLU A 213 -20.13 2.03 0.27
N LYS A 214 -21.21 2.14 1.08
CA LYS A 214 -22.35 3.01 0.74
C LYS A 214 -21.91 4.47 0.57
N ARG A 215 -21.06 4.96 1.48
CA ARG A 215 -20.50 6.31 1.41
C ARG A 215 -19.62 6.49 0.17
N MET A 216 -18.73 5.55 -0.10
CA MET A 216 -17.86 5.54 -1.27
C MET A 216 -18.67 5.66 -2.57
N ARG A 217 -19.72 4.85 -2.73
CA ARG A 217 -20.60 4.91 -3.91
C ARG A 217 -21.29 6.27 -4.05
N ALA A 218 -21.75 6.87 -2.95
CA ALA A 218 -22.31 8.20 -2.96
C ALA A 218 -21.28 9.27 -3.35
N ALA A 219 -20.03 9.16 -2.83
CA ALA A 219 -18.95 10.05 -3.17
C ALA A 219 -18.56 9.95 -4.67
N ILE A 220 -18.51 8.75 -5.23
CA ILE A 220 -18.26 8.54 -6.67
C ILE A 220 -19.35 9.17 -7.53
N LYS A 221 -20.62 9.04 -7.16
CA LYS A 221 -21.73 9.70 -7.87
C LYS A 221 -21.60 11.21 -7.85
N LEU A 222 -21.27 11.79 -6.71
CA LEU A 222 -21.05 13.24 -6.58
C LEU A 222 -19.84 13.71 -7.40
N PHE A 223 -18.74 12.95 -7.38
CA PHE A 223 -17.56 13.22 -8.20
C PHE A 223 -17.92 13.20 -9.69
N LEU A 224 -18.60 12.17 -10.16
CA LEU A 224 -19.00 12.04 -11.56
C LEU A 224 -19.99 13.14 -11.98
N ALA A 225 -20.89 13.58 -11.12
CA ALA A 225 -21.80 14.68 -11.41
C ALA A 225 -21.08 16.00 -11.70
N GLY A 226 -19.88 16.20 -11.12
CA GLY A 226 -19.00 17.34 -11.40
C GLY A 226 -18.02 17.14 -12.56
N ALA A 227 -17.70 15.88 -12.87
CA ALA A 227 -16.64 15.49 -13.82
C ALA A 227 -17.16 14.92 -15.16
N ILE A 228 -18.48 14.85 -15.35
CA ILE A 228 -19.09 14.45 -16.62
C ILE A 228 -19.47 15.72 -17.40
N GLY A 229 -18.89 15.85 -18.53
CA GLY A 229 -18.82 16.95 -19.52
C GLY A 229 -20.00 17.86 -19.82
N PRO A 230 -19.89 18.72 -20.87
CA PRO A 230 -20.71 19.94 -21.05
C PRO A 230 -22.20 19.70 -21.21
N ALA A 231 -22.65 18.49 -21.47
CA ALA A 231 -24.09 18.18 -21.50
C ALA A 231 -24.77 18.37 -20.13
N ASN A 232 -24.00 18.46 -19.03
CA ASN A 232 -24.49 18.65 -17.66
C ASN A 232 -24.02 19.96 -17.00
N ARG A 233 -23.28 20.82 -17.71
CA ARG A 233 -23.05 22.19 -17.22
C ARG A 233 -24.37 22.89 -17.16
N ILE A 234 -24.85 23.10 -15.96
CA ILE A 234 -26.03 23.83 -15.56
C ILE A 234 -26.49 24.81 -16.65
N GLN A 235 -27.57 24.48 -17.32
CA GLN A 235 -28.37 25.48 -18.06
C GLN A 235 -28.93 26.47 -17.05
N GLY A 236 -28.14 27.48 -16.66
CA GLY A 236 -28.57 28.38 -15.60
C GLY A 236 -27.66 29.55 -15.26
N ALA A 237 -26.62 29.83 -16.05
CA ALA A 237 -25.98 31.16 -15.94
C ALA A 237 -26.78 32.14 -16.81
N PRO A 238 -27.47 33.18 -16.26
CA PRO A 238 -28.12 34.19 -17.06
C PRO A 238 -27.04 34.90 -17.90
N LYS A 239 -27.20 34.89 -19.23
CA LYS A 239 -26.39 35.71 -20.13
C LYS A 239 -26.40 37.12 -19.59
N ALA A 240 -25.25 37.61 -19.12
CA ALA A 240 -25.06 38.99 -18.71
C ALA A 240 -25.55 39.88 -19.86
N ALA A 241 -26.58 40.66 -19.57
CA ALA A 241 -27.21 41.59 -20.53
C ALA A 241 -26.11 42.48 -21.12
N GLN A 242 -25.87 42.39 -22.40
CA GLN A 242 -25.08 43.33 -23.17
C GLN A 242 -25.71 44.72 -22.97
N ARG A 243 -25.13 45.53 -22.08
CA ARG A 243 -25.46 46.94 -21.95
C ARG A 243 -25.17 47.60 -23.28
N ARG A 244 -26.23 47.87 -24.04
CA ARG A 244 -26.21 48.79 -25.19
C ARG A 244 -25.72 50.14 -24.67
N ARG A 245 -24.59 50.61 -25.16
CA ARG A 245 -24.17 52.02 -25.01
C ARG A 245 -25.13 52.88 -25.82
N PRO A 246 -25.68 53.94 -25.24
CA PRO A 246 -26.41 54.90 -26.03
C PRO A 246 -25.40 55.70 -26.87
N SER A 247 -25.74 55.81 -28.16
CA SER A 247 -25.08 56.70 -29.12
C SER A 247 -25.33 58.14 -28.73
N ARG A 248 -24.28 58.92 -28.62
CA ARG A 248 -24.21 60.35 -28.89
C ARG A 248 -23.12 60.63 -29.88
#